data_1b16f742488ba4879bc05fdc5fad87ca
#
_entry.id   1b16f742488ba4879bc05fdc5fad87ca
#
_cell.length_a   1.000
_cell.length_b   1.000
_cell.length_c   1.000
_cell.angle_alpha   90.00
_cell.angle_beta   90.00
_cell.angle_gamma   90.00
#
_symmetry.space_group_name_H-M   'P 1'
#
loop_
_entity.id
_entity.type
_entity.pdbx_description
1 polymer ?
#
loop_
_entity_poly.entity_id
_entity_poly.type
_entity_poly.pdbx_seq_one_letter_code
_entity_poly.pdbx_strand_id
1 'polypeptide(L)'
;NTGDNTWVDNGEERKYTKGSIDEAQKEIKDILHIAVPEFYYVPIGMEYNTFMIFEETQMAVIKYQYDGHSIYFHLAANEKDLSQGNWKDREKVQIETLDNVIEVEMGTLAENDDENYYALWKYKDAYYQLSGQIEKEELIKILNEMQYNV
;
A
#
# COMPACT_ATOMS: atom_id res chain seq x y z
N ASN A 1 2.51 17.04 19.86
CA ASN A 1 2.97 15.75 19.89
C ASN A 1 2.93 15.09 18.56
N THR A 2 3.82 14.47 18.22
CA THR A 2 3.91 13.91 17.02
C THR A 2 4.35 12.61 17.02
N GLY A 3 4.37 12.11 18.09
CA GLY A 3 5.05 10.98 18.19
C GLY A 3 4.40 9.76 17.81
N ASP A 4 4.87 8.71 18.35
CA ASP A 4 4.32 7.41 18.14
C ASP A 4 3.15 7.23 19.02
N ASN A 5 2.15 6.58 18.50
CA ASN A 5 0.99 6.19 19.26
C ASN A 5 0.86 4.68 19.16
N THR A 6 0.63 4.06 20.29
CA THR A 6 0.41 2.62 20.33
C THR A 6 -0.89 2.37 21.06
N TRP A 7 -1.73 1.53 20.47
CA TRP A 7 -2.97 1.17 21.15
C TRP A 7 -3.35 -0.25 20.80
N VAL A 8 -4.28 -0.80 21.59
CA VAL A 8 -4.73 -2.17 21.41
C VAL A 8 -6.15 -2.17 20.89
N ASP A 9 -6.39 -2.97 19.86
CA ASP A 9 -7.70 -3.09 19.27
C ASP A 9 -7.92 -4.55 18.95
N ASN A 10 -9.00 -5.14 19.46
CA ASN A 10 -9.31 -6.54 19.28
C ASN A 10 -8.19 -7.46 19.74
N GLY A 11 -7.52 -7.08 20.80
CA GLY A 11 -6.46 -7.87 21.36
C GLY A 11 -5.14 -7.78 20.62
N GLU A 12 -5.11 -6.96 19.59
CA GLU A 12 -3.95 -6.84 18.74
C GLU A 12 -3.26 -5.51 19.01
N GLU A 13 -1.96 -5.53 19.19
CA GLU A 13 -1.22 -4.30 19.40
C GLU A 13 -0.94 -3.63 18.08
N ARG A 14 -1.28 -2.35 17.99
CA ARG A 14 -1.07 -1.57 16.80
C ARG A 14 -0.09 -0.46 17.08
N LYS A 15 0.85 -0.29 16.17
CA LYS A 15 1.81 0.79 16.28
C LYS A 15 1.49 1.81 15.21
N TYR A 16 1.24 3.03 15.62
CA TYR A 16 0.87 4.11 14.73
C TYR A 16 1.90 5.21 14.88
N THR A 17 2.50 5.61 13.77
CA THR A 17 3.55 6.62 13.80
C THR A 17 3.33 7.66 12.71
N LYS A 18 3.49 8.93 13.08
CA LYS A 18 3.50 9.99 12.13
C LYS A 18 4.95 10.37 11.92
N GLY A 19 5.52 10.00 10.86
CA GLY A 19 6.90 10.29 10.58
C GLY A 19 7.08 10.49 9.11
N SER A 20 8.27 10.27 8.64
CA SER A 20 8.54 10.38 7.22
C SER A 20 8.26 9.05 6.55
N ILE A 21 8.13 9.08 5.23
CA ILE A 21 7.99 7.85 4.48
C ILE A 21 9.22 6.98 4.65
N ASP A 22 10.39 7.57 4.83
CA ASP A 22 11.62 6.81 5.03
C ASP A 22 11.54 6.01 6.32
N GLU A 23 11.02 6.62 7.37
CA GLU A 23 10.84 5.92 8.65
C GLU A 23 9.86 4.78 8.52
N ALA A 24 8.76 5.01 7.80
CA ALA A 24 7.76 3.98 7.58
C ALA A 24 8.38 2.79 6.88
N GLN A 25 9.12 3.03 5.82
CA GLN A 25 9.74 1.96 5.05
C GLN A 25 10.73 1.17 5.90
N LYS A 26 11.52 1.88 6.69
CA LYS A 26 12.52 1.22 7.52
C LYS A 26 11.86 0.35 8.58
N GLU A 27 10.87 0.87 9.28
CA GLU A 27 10.22 0.11 10.34
C GLU A 27 9.46 -1.10 9.81
N ILE A 28 8.78 -0.93 8.69
CA ILE A 28 8.05 -2.05 8.10
C ILE A 28 9.01 -3.16 7.71
N LYS A 29 10.12 -2.78 7.06
CA LYS A 29 11.11 -3.76 6.66
C LYS A 29 11.71 -4.46 7.87
N ASP A 30 12.04 -3.71 8.90
CA ASP A 30 12.67 -4.28 10.09
C ASP A 30 11.74 -5.21 10.86
N ILE A 31 10.45 -4.88 10.91
CA ILE A 31 9.50 -5.65 11.71
C ILE A 31 8.91 -6.81 10.91
N LEU A 32 8.52 -6.58 9.67
CA LEU A 32 7.87 -7.61 8.88
C LEU A 32 8.83 -8.44 8.05
N HIS A 33 10.07 -7.99 7.90
CA HIS A 33 11.10 -8.69 7.13
C HIS A 33 10.67 -8.96 5.69
N ILE A 34 10.04 -7.97 5.09
CA ILE A 34 9.63 -8.04 3.68
C ILE A 34 10.26 -6.87 2.95
N ALA A 35 10.36 -7.00 1.63
CA ALA A 35 10.81 -5.89 0.81
C ALA A 35 9.77 -4.79 0.83
N VAL A 36 10.18 -3.55 0.94
CA VAL A 36 9.26 -2.42 0.95
C VAL A 36 9.52 -1.61 -0.32
N PRO A 37 8.56 -1.60 -1.25
CA PRO A 37 8.76 -0.83 -2.48
C PRO A 37 8.75 0.66 -2.19
N GLU A 38 9.59 1.36 -2.92
CA GLU A 38 9.66 2.81 -2.85
C GLU A 38 9.09 3.36 -4.16
N PHE A 39 8.21 4.35 -4.04
CA PHE A 39 7.60 4.99 -5.20
C PHE A 39 8.40 6.24 -5.53
N TYR A 40 8.99 6.27 -6.72
CA TYR A 40 9.75 7.45 -7.14
C TYR A 40 8.89 8.43 -7.92
N TYR A 41 7.62 8.09 -8.13
CA TYR A 41 6.64 8.99 -8.71
C TYR A 41 5.36 8.87 -7.90
N VAL A 42 4.79 10.00 -7.54
CA VAL A 42 3.41 10.07 -7.07
C VAL A 42 2.79 11.29 -7.72
N PRO A 43 1.48 11.28 -7.95
CA PRO A 43 0.85 12.45 -8.59
C PRO A 43 0.97 13.70 -7.72
N ILE A 44 0.91 14.84 -8.38
CA ILE A 44 0.97 16.11 -7.69
C ILE A 44 -0.16 16.16 -6.67
N GLY A 45 0.17 16.54 -5.45
CA GLY A 45 -0.83 16.62 -4.39
C GLY A 45 -0.97 15.35 -3.56
N MET A 46 -0.28 14.28 -3.95
CA MET A 46 -0.31 13.07 -3.12
C MET A 46 0.82 13.15 -2.12
N GLU A 47 0.48 13.05 -0.84
CA GLU A 47 1.44 13.22 0.23
C GLU A 47 1.32 12.11 1.25
N TYR A 48 2.47 11.70 1.78
CA TYR A 48 2.51 10.74 2.88
C TYR A 48 1.81 11.33 4.09
N ASN A 49 1.06 10.50 4.79
CA ASN A 49 0.36 10.93 5.99
C ASN A 49 0.87 10.18 7.22
N THR A 50 0.70 8.86 7.25
CA THR A 50 1.07 8.09 8.43
C THR A 50 1.19 6.62 8.07
N PHE A 51 1.60 5.79 9.02
CA PHE A 51 1.62 4.36 8.82
C PHE A 51 1.29 3.62 10.12
N MET A 52 0.86 2.37 9.96
CA MET A 52 0.55 1.48 11.08
C MET A 52 1.11 0.10 10.80
N ILE A 53 1.55 -0.58 11.84
CA ILE A 53 2.03 -1.95 11.73
C ILE A 53 1.24 -2.82 12.69
N PHE A 54 0.73 -3.94 12.17
CA PHE A 54 -0.02 -4.92 12.93
C PHE A 54 0.85 -6.16 13.01
N GLU A 55 1.60 -6.28 14.11
CA GLU A 55 2.61 -7.31 14.19
C GLU A 55 2.02 -8.72 14.24
N GLU A 56 0.89 -8.87 14.90
CA GLU A 56 0.30 -10.20 15.03
C GLU A 56 -0.14 -10.75 13.67
N THR A 57 -0.66 -9.90 12.81
CA THR A 57 -1.10 -10.35 11.50
C THR A 57 -0.03 -10.17 10.44
N GLN A 58 1.12 -9.61 10.81
CA GLN A 58 2.23 -9.38 9.88
C GLN A 58 1.80 -8.55 8.70
N MET A 59 1.15 -7.42 8.99
CA MET A 59 0.66 -6.52 7.97
C MET A 59 1.00 -5.09 8.36
N ALA A 60 1.16 -4.24 7.37
CA ALA A 60 1.36 -2.82 7.57
C ALA A 60 0.53 -2.04 6.58
N VAL A 61 0.24 -0.80 6.92
CA VAL A 61 -0.51 0.10 6.06
C VAL A 61 0.19 1.44 6.06
N ILE A 62 0.48 1.96 4.87
CA ILE A 62 0.95 3.33 4.72
C ILE A 62 -0.19 4.12 4.13
N LYS A 63 -0.50 5.24 4.75
CA LYS A 63 -1.60 6.08 4.33
C LYS A 63 -1.08 7.35 3.69
N TYR A 64 -1.62 7.67 2.53
CA TYR A 64 -1.34 8.91 1.82
C TYR A 64 -2.61 9.73 1.71
N GLN A 65 -2.46 11.01 1.47
CA GLN A 65 -3.58 11.90 1.16
C GLN A 65 -3.45 12.37 -0.27
N TYR A 66 -4.55 12.34 -1.00
CA TYR A 66 -4.55 12.73 -2.40
C TYR A 66 -5.93 13.31 -2.73
N ASP A 67 -5.96 14.58 -3.12
CA ASP A 67 -7.19 15.25 -3.56
C ASP A 67 -8.30 15.09 -2.52
N GLY A 68 -7.96 15.25 -1.25
CA GLY A 68 -8.95 15.17 -0.17
C GLY A 68 -9.33 13.77 0.24
N HIS A 69 -8.73 12.76 -0.34
CA HIS A 69 -9.06 11.37 -0.04
C HIS A 69 -7.83 10.62 0.45
N SER A 70 -8.07 9.52 1.13
CA SER A 70 -7.00 8.67 1.62
C SER A 70 -6.67 7.60 0.61
N ILE A 71 -5.39 7.40 0.36
CA ILE A 71 -4.89 6.30 -0.45
C ILE A 71 -4.15 5.37 0.48
N TYR A 72 -4.43 4.08 0.41
CA TYR A 72 -3.86 3.10 1.31
C TYR A 72 -2.91 2.17 0.58
N PHE A 73 -1.75 1.97 1.15
CA PHE A 73 -0.80 1.00 0.63
C PHE A 73 -0.63 -0.07 1.70
N HIS A 74 -1.19 -1.24 1.43
CA HIS A 74 -1.11 -2.39 2.32
C HIS A 74 0.07 -3.26 1.94
N LEU A 75 0.80 -3.71 2.95
CA LEU A 75 1.92 -4.62 2.76
C LEU A 75 1.71 -5.77 3.73
N ALA A 76 1.81 -6.99 3.25
CA ALA A 76 1.52 -8.14 4.09
C ALA A 76 2.44 -9.30 3.77
N ALA A 77 2.77 -10.07 4.80
CA ALA A 77 3.53 -11.29 4.60
C ALA A 77 2.63 -12.46 4.22
N ASN A 78 1.33 -12.28 4.29
CA ASN A 78 0.37 -13.33 3.95
C ASN A 78 -0.71 -12.79 3.05
N GLU A 79 -1.03 -13.57 2.02
CA GLU A 79 -2.03 -13.14 1.03
C GLU A 79 -3.40 -12.93 1.64
N LYS A 80 -3.77 -13.75 2.59
CA LYS A 80 -5.13 -13.73 3.11
C LYS A 80 -5.50 -12.44 3.83
N ASP A 81 -4.51 -11.61 4.13
CA ASP A 81 -4.79 -10.36 4.80
C ASP A 81 -5.14 -9.24 3.83
N LEU A 82 -5.11 -9.51 2.54
CA LEU A 82 -5.42 -8.53 1.52
C LEU A 82 -6.58 -9.01 0.67
N SER A 83 -6.98 -8.19 -0.27
CA SER A 83 -7.97 -8.53 -1.29
C SER A 83 -9.31 -8.93 -0.73
N GLN A 84 -9.69 -8.40 0.40
CA GLN A 84 -11.02 -8.63 0.95
C GLN A 84 -11.95 -7.54 0.43
N GLY A 85 -13.03 -7.92 -0.20
CA GLY A 85 -14.00 -6.96 -0.65
C GLY A 85 -14.60 -7.32 -1.97
N ASN A 86 -15.55 -6.52 -2.40
CA ASN A 86 -16.25 -6.73 -3.65
C ASN A 86 -15.56 -5.94 -4.74
N TRP A 87 -14.74 -6.63 -5.50
CA TRP A 87 -14.02 -6.01 -6.61
C TRP A 87 -14.79 -6.21 -7.90
N LYS A 88 -14.74 -5.22 -8.78
CA LYS A 88 -15.32 -5.30 -10.11
C LYS A 88 -14.26 -5.10 -11.16
N ASP A 89 -14.57 -5.58 -12.35
CA ASP A 89 -13.74 -5.33 -13.54
C ASP A 89 -12.28 -5.72 -13.31
N ARG A 90 -12.09 -6.86 -12.69
CA ARG A 90 -10.75 -7.34 -12.41
C ARG A 90 -10.04 -7.73 -13.69
N GLU A 91 -8.79 -7.32 -13.79
CA GLU A 91 -7.96 -7.71 -14.91
C GLU A 91 -6.55 -7.88 -14.42
N LYS A 92 -5.77 -8.66 -15.13
CA LYS A 92 -4.36 -8.83 -14.82
C LYS A 92 -3.55 -8.19 -15.92
N VAL A 93 -2.63 -7.32 -15.52
CA VAL A 93 -1.78 -6.62 -16.48
C VAL A 93 -0.35 -6.76 -16.04
N GLN A 94 0.55 -6.71 -17.02
CA GLN A 94 1.96 -6.71 -16.70
C GLN A 94 2.46 -5.27 -16.69
N ILE A 95 3.15 -4.92 -15.62
CA ILE A 95 3.64 -3.57 -15.46
C ILE A 95 5.15 -3.61 -15.27
N GLU A 96 5.83 -2.77 -16.04
CA GLU A 96 7.27 -2.60 -15.88
C GLU A 96 7.51 -1.61 -14.76
N THR A 97 8.28 -2.03 -13.78
CA THR A 97 8.74 -1.13 -12.73
C THR A 97 10.15 -0.69 -13.06
N LEU A 98 10.80 0.01 -12.17
CA LEU A 98 12.16 0.48 -12.43
C LEU A 98 13.15 -0.66 -12.52
N ASP A 99 12.90 -1.77 -11.80
CA ASP A 99 13.86 -2.87 -11.78
C ASP A 99 13.24 -4.23 -12.08
N ASN A 100 12.01 -4.29 -12.50
CA ASN A 100 11.34 -5.58 -12.61
C ASN A 100 10.12 -5.51 -13.52
N VAL A 101 9.54 -6.66 -13.80
CA VAL A 101 8.24 -6.74 -14.45
C VAL A 101 7.34 -7.52 -13.51
N ILE A 102 6.19 -6.98 -13.17
CA ILE A 102 5.30 -7.63 -12.23
C ILE A 102 3.93 -7.83 -12.86
N GLU A 103 3.25 -8.86 -12.41
CA GLU A 103 1.86 -9.09 -12.79
C GLU A 103 0.98 -8.47 -11.73
N VAL A 104 0.09 -7.58 -12.14
CA VAL A 104 -0.74 -6.82 -11.21
C VAL A 104 -2.20 -7.10 -11.51
N GLU A 105 -2.95 -7.41 -10.48
CA GLU A 105 -4.40 -7.49 -10.61
C GLU A 105 -4.95 -6.11 -10.30
N MET A 106 -5.75 -5.56 -11.21
CA MET A 106 -6.36 -4.25 -11.04
C MET A 106 -7.86 -4.35 -11.20
N GLY A 107 -8.56 -3.48 -10.50
CA GLY A 107 -10.01 -3.45 -10.60
C GLY A 107 -10.55 -2.27 -9.84
N THR A 108 -11.88 -2.23 -9.74
CA THR A 108 -12.55 -1.15 -9.03
C THR A 108 -13.25 -1.70 -7.79
N LEU A 109 -13.52 -0.80 -6.86
CA LEU A 109 -14.27 -1.14 -5.67
C LEU A 109 -15.75 -1.03 -5.99
N ALA A 110 -16.49 -2.08 -5.69
CA ALA A 110 -17.87 -2.20 -6.13
C ALA A 110 -18.81 -1.18 -5.52
N GLU A 111 -18.44 -0.67 -4.37
CA GLU A 111 -19.36 0.17 -3.63
C GLU A 111 -19.38 1.61 -4.06
N ASN A 112 -18.48 2.00 -4.92
CA ASN A 112 -18.33 3.39 -5.26
C ASN A 112 -18.36 3.56 -6.73
N ASP A 113 -19.10 4.51 -7.22
CA ASP A 113 -19.12 4.80 -8.63
C ASP A 113 -17.98 5.71 -9.03
N ASP A 114 -17.29 6.28 -8.07
CA ASP A 114 -16.17 7.16 -8.37
C ASP A 114 -14.94 6.34 -8.66
N GLU A 115 -13.89 6.99 -9.09
CA GLU A 115 -12.67 6.33 -9.52
C GLU A 115 -11.93 5.76 -8.32
N ASN A 116 -12.39 4.62 -7.86
CA ASN A 116 -11.81 3.95 -6.72
C ASN A 116 -11.22 2.65 -7.23
N TYR A 117 -9.91 2.64 -7.36
CA TYR A 117 -9.18 1.52 -7.96
C TYR A 117 -8.27 0.84 -6.97
N TYR A 118 -7.92 -0.40 -7.28
CA TYR A 118 -6.89 -1.09 -6.52
C TYR A 118 -5.91 -1.75 -7.47
N ALA A 119 -4.69 -1.94 -6.99
CA ALA A 119 -3.67 -2.74 -7.65
C ALA A 119 -3.13 -3.71 -6.61
N LEU A 120 -3.09 -4.99 -6.95
CA LEU A 120 -2.66 -6.03 -6.03
C LEU A 120 -1.60 -6.86 -6.71
N TRP A 121 -0.48 -7.06 -6.05
CA TRP A 121 0.60 -7.85 -6.64
C TRP A 121 1.42 -8.54 -5.56
N LYS A 122 2.22 -9.48 -6.00
CA LYS A 122 3.08 -10.25 -5.12
C LYS A 122 4.53 -10.07 -5.53
N TYR A 123 5.43 -10.02 -4.55
CA TYR A 123 6.85 -10.02 -4.81
C TYR A 123 7.53 -10.88 -3.75
N LYS A 124 8.19 -11.95 -4.20
CA LYS A 124 8.76 -12.95 -3.28
C LYS A 124 7.65 -13.46 -2.37
N ASP A 125 7.82 -13.35 -1.06
CA ASP A 125 6.84 -13.88 -0.13
C ASP A 125 5.87 -12.83 0.39
N ALA A 126 5.91 -11.66 -0.18
CA ALA A 126 5.10 -10.56 0.31
C ALA A 126 4.02 -10.17 -0.70
N TYR A 127 2.96 -9.59 -0.19
CA TYR A 127 1.82 -9.16 -0.98
C TYR A 127 1.57 -7.68 -0.74
N TYR A 128 1.19 -6.98 -1.79
CA TYR A 128 1.05 -5.53 -1.75
C TYR A 128 -0.25 -5.12 -2.41
N GLN A 129 -0.91 -4.11 -1.85
CA GLN A 129 -2.12 -3.58 -2.46
C GLN A 129 -2.14 -2.07 -2.28
N LEU A 130 -2.25 -1.37 -3.40
CA LEU A 130 -2.38 0.08 -3.41
C LEU A 130 -3.78 0.40 -3.87
N SER A 131 -4.54 1.14 -3.06
CA SER A 131 -5.94 1.36 -3.38
C SER A 131 -6.42 2.70 -2.86
N GLY A 132 -7.47 3.20 -3.50
CA GLY A 132 -8.10 4.43 -3.08
C GLY A 132 -8.73 5.15 -4.25
N GLN A 133 -9.17 6.37 -3.98
CA GLN A 133 -9.80 7.19 -5.00
C GLN A 133 -8.71 7.89 -5.78
N ILE A 134 -8.27 7.26 -6.85
CA ILE A 134 -7.15 7.71 -7.67
C ILE A 134 -7.39 7.19 -9.08
N GLU A 135 -7.00 7.97 -10.06
CA GLU A 135 -7.17 7.58 -11.45
C GLU A 135 -6.35 6.35 -11.79
N LYS A 136 -6.87 5.50 -12.64
CA LYS A 136 -6.19 4.28 -13.03
C LYS A 136 -4.83 4.59 -13.67
N GLU A 137 -4.76 5.62 -14.49
CA GLU A 137 -3.52 6.00 -15.15
C GLU A 137 -2.45 6.42 -14.15
N GLU A 138 -2.86 7.13 -13.10
CA GLU A 138 -1.91 7.54 -12.08
C GLU A 138 -1.42 6.34 -11.28
N LEU A 139 -2.31 5.41 -11.02
CA LEU A 139 -1.94 4.19 -10.32
C LEU A 139 -0.88 3.43 -11.09
N ILE A 140 -1.06 3.30 -12.39
CA ILE A 140 -0.09 2.62 -13.25
C ILE A 140 1.25 3.37 -13.25
N LYS A 141 1.22 4.69 -13.30
CA LYS A 141 2.45 5.48 -13.28
C LYS A 141 3.22 5.30 -11.98
N ILE A 142 2.51 5.22 -10.86
CA ILE A 142 3.16 4.99 -9.58
C ILE A 142 3.93 3.66 -9.63
N LEU A 143 3.30 2.63 -10.16
CA LEU A 143 3.93 1.32 -10.23
C LEU A 143 5.07 1.27 -11.24
N ASN A 144 4.97 2.05 -12.31
CA ASN A 144 6.05 2.11 -13.29
C ASN A 144 7.34 2.69 -12.69
N GLU A 145 7.20 3.54 -11.68
CA GLU A 145 8.34 4.20 -11.07
C GLU A 145 8.59 3.64 -9.68
N MET A 146 8.38 2.37 -9.50
CA MET A 146 8.55 1.69 -8.24
C MET A 146 9.82 0.86 -8.25
N GLN A 147 10.50 0.81 -7.11
CA GLN A 147 11.67 -0.03 -6.96
C GLN A 147 11.66 -0.62 -5.56
N TYR A 148 12.03 -1.90 -5.45
CA TYR A 148 12.05 -2.55 -4.15
C TYR A 148 13.35 -2.23 -3.42
N ASN A 149 13.19 -1.92 -2.13
CA ASN A 149 14.34 -1.73 -1.26
C ASN A 149 14.49 -2.98 -0.42
N VAL A 150 15.52 -3.72 -0.69
CA VAL A 150 15.78 -4.99 -0.01
C VAL A 150 16.97 -4.88 0.90
#